data_f55b74ec0a14d1b117e1d42eb757dbc8
#
_entry.id   f55b74ec0a14d1b117e1d42eb757dbc8
#
_cell.length_a   1.000
_cell.length_b   1.000
_cell.length_c   1.000
_cell.angle_alpha   90.00
_cell.angle_beta   90.00
_cell.angle_gamma   90.00
#
_symmetry.space_group_name_H-M   'P 1'
#
loop_
_entity.id
_entity.type
_entity.pdbx_description
1 polymer ?
#
loop_
_entity_poly.entity_id
_entity_poly.type
_entity_poly.pdbx_seq_one_letter_code
_entity_poly.pdbx_strand_id
1 'polypeptide(L)'
;MSRVKKEGLKKGRIFVPWIFSFGALLEDLPLNTFLHDPTKVSNALRSIQRHFGLEAIFAYGDAKLLPDALVSLCGAVADESLSLEECYGLENRMDELLRNERVMVALDVTKRLQMLLPETLLTGWLNGPVTLAVRLTGLSAGEVMAQPRLLSVCTKAVLTFARALGETGIDIMFVAEDALPLLDANLARVLTRVYSPIWNTAKYYGFPALLMQKEFGKENIAVLRRTVEALVFPADAEPELWGPAKKISFSIPVSVMEKPPGEIVAYLERCGVGRALKASSLFILTTEDEISADVDKEAMIRGIQAIREYLR
;
A
#
# COMPACT_ATOMS: atom_id res chain seq x y z
N MET A 1 12.81 10.35 12.84
CA MET A 1 11.72 11.08 12.14
C MET A 1 11.84 12.57 12.46
N SER A 2 11.85 13.44 11.42
CA SER A 2 11.94 14.89 11.58
C SER A 2 10.70 15.49 12.30
N ARG A 3 10.81 16.71 12.83
CA ARG A 3 9.68 17.42 13.48
C ARG A 3 8.52 17.63 12.49
N VAL A 4 8.84 17.96 11.23
CA VAL A 4 7.85 18.19 10.16
C VAL A 4 7.04 16.91 9.89
N LYS A 5 7.72 15.77 9.75
CA LYS A 5 7.05 14.47 9.57
C LYS A 5 6.15 14.10 10.75
N LYS A 6 6.59 14.37 11.99
CA LYS A 6 5.78 14.10 13.19
C LYS A 6 4.52 14.95 13.25
N GLU A 7 4.60 16.22 12.86
CA GLU A 7 3.46 17.13 12.81
C GLU A 7 2.49 16.72 11.70
N GLY A 8 2.99 16.36 10.51
CA GLY A 8 2.19 15.86 9.40
C GLY A 8 1.37 14.63 9.75
N LEU A 9 1.95 13.68 10.49
CA LEU A 9 1.23 12.48 10.95
C LEU A 9 0.26 12.71 12.12
N LYS A 10 0.35 13.83 12.82
CA LYS A 10 -0.57 14.19 13.91
C LYS A 10 -1.75 15.01 13.45
N LYS A 11 -1.54 15.95 12.53
CA LYS A 11 -2.53 16.91 12.07
C LYS A 11 -2.27 17.24 10.59
N GLY A 12 -2.38 16.25 9.73
CA GLY A 12 -2.04 16.43 8.32
C GLY A 12 -3.21 16.11 7.40
N ARG A 13 -3.16 16.74 6.24
CA ARG A 13 -3.90 16.36 5.05
C ARG A 13 -2.88 15.81 4.08
N ILE A 14 -2.88 14.51 3.88
CA ILE A 14 -1.85 13.80 3.13
C ILE A 14 -2.48 13.23 1.88
N PHE A 15 -1.96 13.61 0.73
CA PHE A 15 -2.24 12.93 -0.53
C PHE A 15 -1.04 12.10 -0.92
N VAL A 16 -1.26 10.80 -1.02
CA VAL A 16 -0.25 9.82 -1.42
C VAL A 16 -0.80 8.97 -2.55
N PRO A 17 -0.82 9.50 -3.80
CA PRO A 17 -1.24 8.70 -4.94
C PRO A 17 -0.25 7.56 -5.15
N TRP A 18 -0.75 6.38 -5.49
CA TRP A 18 0.12 5.24 -5.76
C TRP A 18 0.74 5.39 -7.16
N ILE A 19 1.83 6.15 -7.21
CA ILE A 19 2.62 6.40 -8.43
C ILE A 19 3.93 5.64 -8.29
N PHE A 20 4.13 4.59 -9.11
CA PHE A 20 5.39 3.86 -9.13
C PHE A 20 5.85 3.57 -10.55
N SER A 21 5.16 2.73 -11.32
CA SER A 21 5.52 2.43 -12.72
C SER A 21 5.45 3.67 -13.63
N PHE A 22 4.60 4.64 -13.32
CA PHE A 22 4.60 5.95 -13.96
C PHE A 22 5.96 6.65 -13.89
N GLY A 23 6.79 6.34 -12.89
CA GLY A 23 8.17 6.81 -12.79
C GLY A 23 9.05 6.33 -13.94
N ALA A 24 8.86 5.10 -14.42
CA ALA A 24 9.57 4.58 -15.59
C ALA A 24 9.19 5.37 -16.86
N LEU A 25 7.90 5.70 -17.03
CA LEU A 25 7.41 6.54 -18.12
C LEU A 25 8.03 7.95 -18.10
N LEU A 26 8.14 8.56 -16.93
CA LEU A 26 8.73 9.89 -16.78
C LEU A 26 10.21 9.93 -17.14
N GLU A 27 10.95 8.87 -16.86
CA GLU A 27 12.40 8.75 -17.14
C GLU A 27 12.68 8.08 -18.50
N ASP A 28 11.64 7.79 -19.28
CA ASP A 28 11.73 7.08 -20.58
C ASP A 28 12.53 5.77 -20.49
N LEU A 29 12.20 4.96 -19.48
CA LEU A 29 12.88 3.70 -19.19
C LEU A 29 11.96 2.49 -19.39
N PRO A 30 12.49 1.37 -19.89
CA PRO A 30 11.79 0.10 -19.81
C PRO A 30 11.51 -0.27 -18.36
N LEU A 31 10.28 -0.72 -18.05
CA LEU A 31 9.86 -1.02 -16.69
C LEU A 31 10.80 -2.01 -15.98
N ASN A 32 11.23 -3.06 -16.68
CA ASN A 32 12.17 -4.04 -16.12
C ASN A 32 13.51 -3.38 -15.70
N THR A 33 14.06 -2.49 -16.52
CA THR A 33 15.28 -1.74 -16.15
C THR A 33 15.03 -0.85 -14.94
N PHE A 34 13.88 -0.18 -14.90
CA PHE A 34 13.47 0.65 -13.77
C PHE A 34 13.40 -0.15 -12.47
N LEU A 35 12.76 -1.32 -12.48
CA LEU A 35 12.56 -2.15 -11.27
C LEU A 35 13.87 -2.69 -10.65
N HIS A 36 14.96 -2.74 -11.41
CA HIS A 36 16.26 -3.31 -10.98
C HIS A 36 17.34 -2.27 -10.71
N ASP A 37 17.10 -0.98 -11.00
CA ASP A 37 18.10 0.09 -10.79
C ASP A 37 17.67 1.04 -9.67
N PRO A 38 18.25 0.90 -8.45
CA PRO A 38 17.83 1.72 -7.31
C PRO A 38 18.12 3.22 -7.50
N THR A 39 19.11 3.56 -8.34
CA THR A 39 19.44 4.96 -8.63
C THR A 39 18.39 5.60 -9.51
N LYS A 40 17.97 4.90 -10.58
CA LYS A 40 16.92 5.38 -11.48
C LYS A 40 15.59 5.50 -10.77
N VAL A 41 15.19 4.46 -10.01
CA VAL A 41 13.95 4.51 -9.21
C VAL A 41 13.96 5.68 -8.23
N SER A 42 15.05 5.85 -7.47
CA SER A 42 15.14 6.93 -6.47
C SER A 42 15.07 8.32 -7.12
N ASN A 43 15.72 8.51 -8.27
CA ASN A 43 15.70 9.77 -8.98
C ASN A 43 14.31 10.07 -9.55
N ALA A 44 13.65 9.09 -10.18
CA ALA A 44 12.31 9.23 -10.71
C ALA A 44 11.30 9.59 -9.60
N LEU A 45 11.30 8.86 -8.49
CA LEU A 45 10.40 9.12 -7.36
C LEU A 45 10.67 10.50 -6.72
N ARG A 46 11.93 10.92 -6.65
CA ARG A 46 12.28 12.28 -6.22
C ARG A 46 11.78 13.33 -7.21
N SER A 47 11.87 13.09 -8.51
CA SER A 47 11.35 13.97 -9.55
C SER A 47 9.83 14.09 -9.45
N ILE A 48 9.12 12.97 -9.28
CA ILE A 48 7.68 12.92 -9.04
C ILE A 48 7.30 13.76 -7.81
N GLN A 49 7.96 13.51 -6.68
CA GLN A 49 7.68 14.24 -5.45
C GLN A 49 7.84 15.75 -5.63
N ARG A 50 8.93 16.19 -6.29
CA ARG A 50 9.19 17.61 -6.53
C ARG A 50 8.23 18.24 -7.52
N HIS A 51 7.95 17.55 -8.63
CA HIS A 51 7.06 18.05 -9.67
C HIS A 51 5.64 18.27 -9.14
N PHE A 52 5.14 17.30 -8.39
CA PHE A 52 3.81 17.38 -7.80
C PHE A 52 3.79 17.99 -6.39
N GLY A 53 4.95 18.17 -5.76
CA GLY A 53 5.10 18.68 -4.40
C GLY A 53 4.36 17.83 -3.37
N LEU A 54 4.38 16.51 -3.50
CA LEU A 54 3.64 15.58 -2.65
C LEU A 54 4.18 15.59 -1.22
N GLU A 55 3.28 15.53 -0.25
CA GLU A 55 3.60 15.41 1.19
C GLU A 55 4.09 14.00 1.55
N ALA A 56 3.63 13.00 0.78
CA ALA A 56 4.01 11.60 0.94
C ALA A 56 4.15 10.91 -0.41
N ILE A 57 5.04 9.91 -0.49
CA ILE A 57 5.23 9.05 -1.68
C ILE A 57 5.39 7.59 -1.27
N PHE A 58 5.02 6.67 -2.16
CA PHE A 58 5.40 5.27 -2.03
C PHE A 58 6.89 5.12 -2.36
N ALA A 59 7.67 4.57 -1.41
CA ALA A 59 9.10 4.41 -1.58
C ALA A 59 9.45 3.32 -2.61
N TYR A 60 8.65 2.25 -2.64
CA TYR A 60 8.67 1.21 -3.66
C TYR A 60 7.30 0.55 -3.71
N GLY A 61 6.50 0.90 -4.71
CA GLY A 61 5.06 0.58 -4.78
C GLY A 61 4.74 -0.56 -5.74
N ASP A 62 5.61 -1.55 -5.90
CA ASP A 62 5.35 -2.68 -6.79
C ASP A 62 4.58 -3.81 -6.09
N ALA A 63 3.33 -4.01 -6.50
CA ALA A 63 2.46 -5.06 -5.95
C ALA A 63 2.92 -6.49 -6.28
N LYS A 64 3.80 -6.66 -7.26
CA LYS A 64 4.35 -7.97 -7.64
C LYS A 64 5.65 -8.32 -6.88
N LEU A 65 6.23 -7.37 -6.13
CA LEU A 65 7.53 -7.55 -5.49
C LEU A 65 7.60 -8.81 -4.62
N LEU A 66 6.70 -8.95 -3.65
CA LEU A 66 6.72 -10.12 -2.74
C LEU A 66 6.31 -11.43 -3.42
N PRO A 67 5.22 -11.49 -4.22
CA PRO A 67 4.89 -12.69 -4.97
C PRO A 67 6.05 -13.19 -5.83
N ASP A 68 6.62 -12.34 -6.68
CA ASP A 68 7.70 -12.70 -7.60
C ASP A 68 8.97 -13.15 -6.85
N ALA A 69 9.31 -12.45 -5.75
CA ALA A 69 10.45 -12.83 -4.93
C ALA A 69 10.28 -14.22 -4.31
N LEU A 70 9.09 -14.57 -3.82
CA LEU A 70 8.81 -15.89 -3.24
C LEU A 70 8.76 -17.00 -4.29
N VAL A 71 8.15 -16.72 -5.46
CA VAL A 71 8.14 -17.64 -6.60
C VAL A 71 9.57 -17.95 -7.05
N SER A 72 10.42 -16.91 -7.17
CA SER A 72 11.83 -17.09 -7.56
C SER A 72 12.63 -17.92 -6.54
N LEU A 73 12.31 -17.85 -5.26
CA LEU A 73 12.94 -18.71 -4.25
C LEU A 73 12.62 -20.20 -4.49
N CYS A 74 11.46 -20.53 -5.04
CA CYS A 74 11.11 -21.89 -5.41
C CYS A 74 11.74 -22.35 -6.74
N GLY A 75 12.44 -21.46 -7.45
CA GLY A 75 13.02 -21.73 -8.77
C GLY A 75 11.98 -21.71 -9.91
N ALA A 76 10.78 -21.19 -9.63
CA ALA A 76 9.70 -21.03 -10.59
C ALA A 76 9.79 -19.66 -11.31
N VAL A 77 9.12 -19.55 -12.45
CA VAL A 77 9.09 -18.32 -13.24
C VAL A 77 8.01 -17.37 -12.68
N ALA A 78 8.23 -16.06 -12.81
CA ALA A 78 7.25 -15.07 -12.41
C ALA A 78 5.85 -15.33 -13.02
N ASP A 79 4.80 -15.06 -12.25
CA ASP A 79 3.39 -15.35 -12.56
C ASP A 79 3.02 -16.87 -12.58
N GLU A 80 3.93 -17.79 -12.24
CA GLU A 80 3.57 -19.21 -12.00
C GLU A 80 2.95 -19.40 -10.62
N SER A 81 1.91 -20.25 -10.55
CA SER A 81 1.32 -20.66 -9.27
C SER A 81 2.14 -21.76 -8.63
N LEU A 82 2.39 -21.63 -7.34
CA LEU A 82 3.07 -22.61 -6.51
C LEU A 82 2.07 -23.64 -5.95
N SER A 83 2.49 -24.86 -5.82
CA SER A 83 1.79 -25.88 -5.03
C SER A 83 1.84 -25.52 -3.53
N LEU A 84 0.94 -26.10 -2.75
CA LEU A 84 0.95 -25.91 -1.28
C LEU A 84 2.25 -26.40 -0.65
N GLU A 85 2.85 -27.49 -1.19
CA GLU A 85 4.11 -28.04 -0.68
C GLU A 85 5.28 -27.09 -0.92
N GLU A 86 5.37 -26.48 -2.09
CA GLU A 86 6.36 -25.45 -2.40
C GLU A 86 6.20 -24.25 -1.48
N CYS A 87 4.96 -23.76 -1.29
CA CYS A 87 4.68 -22.68 -0.33
C CYS A 87 5.13 -23.04 1.09
N TYR A 88 4.87 -24.27 1.55
CA TYR A 88 5.30 -24.73 2.88
C TYR A 88 6.83 -24.82 3.00
N GLY A 89 7.52 -25.14 1.91
CA GLY A 89 8.99 -25.15 1.84
C GLY A 89 9.61 -23.77 2.09
N LEU A 90 8.89 -22.68 1.81
CA LEU A 90 9.35 -21.32 2.06
C LEU A 90 9.42 -20.97 3.56
N GLU A 91 8.78 -21.74 4.45
CA GLU A 91 8.65 -21.40 5.87
C GLU A 91 9.99 -21.10 6.58
N ASN A 92 11.05 -21.77 6.18
CA ASN A 92 12.38 -21.64 6.77
C ASN A 92 13.37 -20.84 5.88
N ARG A 93 12.86 -20.20 4.81
CA ARG A 93 13.68 -19.49 3.82
C ARG A 93 13.46 -17.97 3.82
N MET A 94 12.86 -17.43 4.89
CA MET A 94 12.53 -15.99 4.96
C MET A 94 13.77 -15.09 4.95
N ASP A 95 14.92 -15.56 5.42
CA ASP A 95 16.17 -14.82 5.33
C ASP A 95 16.67 -14.67 3.88
N GLU A 96 16.34 -15.65 3.02
CA GLU A 96 16.67 -15.60 1.59
C GLU A 96 15.81 -14.55 0.87
N LEU A 97 14.56 -14.32 1.33
CA LEU A 97 13.69 -13.28 0.78
C LEU A 97 14.36 -11.91 0.79
N LEU A 98 15.03 -11.56 1.90
CA LEU A 98 15.73 -10.27 2.02
C LEU A 98 16.99 -10.17 1.14
N ARG A 99 17.48 -11.30 0.61
CA ARG A 99 18.60 -11.37 -0.34
C ARG A 99 18.14 -11.41 -1.79
N ASN A 100 16.85 -11.49 -2.04
CA ASN A 100 16.30 -11.37 -3.40
C ASN A 100 16.67 -10.01 -3.99
N GLU A 101 17.14 -9.99 -5.23
CA GLU A 101 17.66 -8.79 -5.90
C GLU A 101 16.64 -7.62 -5.86
N ARG A 102 15.40 -7.86 -6.26
CA ARG A 102 14.35 -6.81 -6.28
C ARG A 102 13.99 -6.32 -4.88
N VAL A 103 13.98 -7.22 -3.89
CA VAL A 103 13.75 -6.84 -2.49
C VAL A 103 14.90 -5.96 -1.98
N MET A 104 16.16 -6.29 -2.31
CA MET A 104 17.30 -5.44 -1.97
C MET A 104 17.22 -4.07 -2.65
N VAL A 105 16.80 -4.02 -3.92
CA VAL A 105 16.57 -2.74 -4.63
C VAL A 105 15.50 -1.92 -3.91
N ALA A 106 14.37 -2.50 -3.53
CA ALA A 106 13.30 -1.81 -2.83
C ALA A 106 13.76 -1.21 -1.49
N LEU A 107 14.55 -1.96 -0.73
CA LEU A 107 15.11 -1.48 0.54
C LEU A 107 16.18 -0.39 0.33
N ASP A 108 17.03 -0.50 -0.69
CA ASP A 108 18.03 0.51 -1.03
C ASP A 108 17.37 1.81 -1.51
N VAL A 109 16.36 1.73 -2.39
CA VAL A 109 15.55 2.88 -2.81
C VAL A 109 14.96 3.61 -1.61
N THR A 110 14.36 2.86 -0.67
CA THR A 110 13.77 3.46 0.54
C THR A 110 14.80 4.22 1.37
N LYS A 111 15.98 3.63 1.58
CA LYS A 111 17.10 4.30 2.29
C LYS A 111 17.59 5.56 1.57
N ARG A 112 17.72 5.51 0.25
CA ARG A 112 18.12 6.68 -0.56
C ARG A 112 17.10 7.80 -0.49
N LEU A 113 15.80 7.47 -0.61
CA LEU A 113 14.72 8.45 -0.52
C LEU A 113 14.66 9.12 0.85
N GLN A 114 14.96 8.41 1.93
CA GLN A 114 15.07 9.03 3.26
C GLN A 114 16.12 10.16 3.31
N MET A 115 17.25 9.97 2.62
CA MET A 115 18.30 10.98 2.54
C MET A 115 17.97 12.10 1.56
N LEU A 116 17.35 11.76 0.42
CA LEU A 116 17.03 12.70 -0.66
C LEU A 116 15.80 13.57 -0.37
N LEU A 117 14.88 13.06 0.45
CA LEU A 117 13.57 13.65 0.76
C LEU A 117 13.31 13.67 2.28
N PRO A 118 14.13 14.35 3.08
CA PRO A 118 14.09 14.25 4.55
C PRO A 118 12.77 14.78 5.17
N GLU A 119 12.01 15.58 4.46
CA GLU A 119 10.75 16.16 4.92
C GLU A 119 9.51 15.48 4.34
N THR A 120 9.67 14.65 3.29
CA THR A 120 8.58 13.91 2.66
C THR A 120 8.32 12.61 3.42
N LEU A 121 7.05 12.29 3.67
CA LEU A 121 6.68 11.02 4.27
C LEU A 121 6.91 9.88 3.27
N LEU A 122 7.59 8.84 3.70
CA LEU A 122 7.80 7.64 2.90
C LEU A 122 6.79 6.57 3.31
N THR A 123 6.03 6.09 2.34
CA THR A 123 5.07 5.01 2.54
C THR A 123 5.59 3.69 2.00
N GLY A 124 5.46 2.64 2.81
CA GLY A 124 5.69 1.28 2.38
C GLY A 124 4.38 0.66 1.86
N TRP A 125 4.50 -0.19 0.85
CA TRP A 125 3.41 -0.98 0.30
C TRP A 125 3.68 -2.47 0.53
N LEU A 126 2.67 -3.21 1.02
CA LEU A 126 2.74 -4.64 1.25
C LEU A 126 1.46 -5.31 0.74
N ASN A 127 1.60 -6.43 0.05
CA ASN A 127 0.47 -7.34 -0.10
C ASN A 127 0.07 -7.84 1.30
N GLY A 128 -1.22 -7.88 1.58
CA GLY A 128 -1.71 -8.56 2.76
C GLY A 128 -1.51 -10.08 2.65
N PRO A 129 -1.44 -10.80 3.77
CA PRO A 129 -1.17 -12.24 3.78
C PRO A 129 -2.16 -13.09 2.99
N VAL A 130 -3.45 -12.68 2.93
CA VAL A 130 -4.46 -13.40 2.14
C VAL A 130 -4.22 -13.20 0.66
N THR A 131 -4.04 -11.96 0.21
CA THR A 131 -3.72 -11.65 -1.19
C THR A 131 -2.41 -12.29 -1.63
N LEU A 132 -1.39 -12.27 -0.77
CA LEU A 132 -0.12 -12.94 -1.08
C LEU A 132 -0.33 -14.43 -1.31
N ALA A 133 -1.09 -15.10 -0.45
CA ALA A 133 -1.39 -16.52 -0.61
C ALA A 133 -2.22 -16.81 -1.87
N VAL A 134 -3.23 -15.99 -2.17
CA VAL A 134 -4.00 -16.07 -3.42
C VAL A 134 -3.08 -15.98 -4.64
N ARG A 135 -2.19 -14.99 -4.67
CA ARG A 135 -1.27 -14.76 -5.80
C ARG A 135 -0.23 -15.86 -5.96
N LEU A 136 0.22 -16.47 -4.86
CA LEU A 136 1.18 -17.59 -4.92
C LEU A 136 0.53 -18.88 -5.40
N THR A 137 -0.73 -19.14 -5.05
CA THR A 137 -1.34 -20.46 -5.26
C THR A 137 -2.44 -20.50 -6.30
N GLY A 138 -3.01 -19.35 -6.67
CA GLY A 138 -4.21 -19.26 -7.50
C GLY A 138 -5.50 -19.70 -6.80
N LEU A 139 -5.45 -20.04 -5.51
CA LEU A 139 -6.65 -20.36 -4.71
C LEU A 139 -7.50 -19.12 -4.46
N SER A 140 -8.80 -19.29 -4.29
CA SER A 140 -9.67 -18.20 -3.84
C SER A 140 -9.36 -17.77 -2.40
N ALA A 141 -9.72 -16.53 -2.03
CA ALA A 141 -9.51 -16.03 -0.67
C ALA A 141 -10.20 -16.90 0.40
N GLY A 142 -11.37 -17.50 0.09
CA GLY A 142 -12.06 -18.43 0.97
C GLY A 142 -11.28 -19.72 1.20
N GLU A 143 -10.71 -20.32 0.15
CA GLU A 143 -9.88 -21.51 0.23
C GLU A 143 -8.58 -21.23 0.99
N VAL A 144 -7.94 -20.08 0.73
CA VAL A 144 -6.74 -19.63 1.47
C VAL A 144 -7.03 -19.49 2.96
N MET A 145 -8.17 -18.92 3.34
CA MET A 145 -8.56 -18.76 4.75
C MET A 145 -8.79 -20.10 5.46
N ALA A 146 -9.06 -21.16 4.71
CA ALA A 146 -9.14 -22.52 5.22
C ALA A 146 -7.78 -23.25 5.32
N GLN A 147 -6.66 -22.59 4.93
CA GLN A 147 -5.30 -23.13 4.94
C GLN A 147 -4.40 -22.41 5.98
N PRO A 148 -4.48 -22.74 7.28
CA PRO A 148 -3.77 -22.01 8.35
C PRO A 148 -2.24 -22.00 8.16
N ARG A 149 -1.67 -23.08 7.63
CA ARG A 149 -0.23 -23.17 7.40
C ARG A 149 0.22 -22.26 6.27
N LEU A 150 -0.52 -22.20 5.16
CA LEU A 150 -0.25 -21.28 4.05
C LEU A 150 -0.30 -19.83 4.55
N LEU A 151 -1.35 -19.45 5.28
CA LEU A 151 -1.46 -18.11 5.88
C LEU A 151 -0.30 -17.80 6.83
N SER A 152 0.16 -18.78 7.61
CA SER A 152 1.32 -18.62 8.49
C SER A 152 2.59 -18.29 7.71
N VAL A 153 2.85 -18.99 6.60
CA VAL A 153 4.00 -18.75 5.71
C VAL A 153 3.91 -17.36 5.09
N CYS A 154 2.76 -17.01 4.51
CA CYS A 154 2.55 -15.68 3.93
C CYS A 154 2.66 -14.56 4.98
N THR A 155 2.13 -14.77 6.19
CA THR A 155 2.29 -13.82 7.29
C THR A 155 3.76 -13.63 7.66
N LYS A 156 4.55 -14.70 7.71
CA LYS A 156 6.00 -14.61 7.97
C LYS A 156 6.71 -13.80 6.87
N ALA A 157 6.39 -14.02 5.60
CA ALA A 157 6.97 -13.28 4.48
C ALA A 157 6.65 -11.78 4.57
N VAL A 158 5.37 -11.44 4.74
CA VAL A 158 4.92 -10.05 4.93
C VAL A 158 5.60 -9.40 6.14
N LEU A 159 5.67 -10.11 7.26
CA LEU A 159 6.30 -9.64 8.49
C LEU A 159 7.80 -9.41 8.33
N THR A 160 8.50 -10.30 7.63
CA THR A 160 9.94 -10.17 7.34
C THR A 160 10.20 -8.91 6.54
N PHE A 161 9.43 -8.67 5.49
CA PHE A 161 9.59 -7.47 4.67
C PHE A 161 9.11 -6.20 5.40
N ALA A 162 8.02 -6.26 6.18
CA ALA A 162 7.56 -5.14 7.01
C ALA A 162 8.61 -4.67 8.02
N ARG A 163 9.33 -5.61 8.65
CA ARG A 163 10.46 -5.30 9.54
C ARG A 163 11.60 -4.61 8.80
N ALA A 164 12.00 -5.16 7.66
CA ALA A 164 13.06 -4.58 6.84
C ALA A 164 12.70 -3.15 6.37
N LEU A 165 11.46 -2.90 5.96
CA LEU A 165 10.95 -1.55 5.65
C LEU A 165 10.97 -0.65 6.89
N GLY A 166 10.58 -1.15 8.05
CA GLY A 166 10.66 -0.41 9.32
C GLY A 166 12.08 0.02 9.66
N GLU A 167 13.07 -0.86 9.46
CA GLU A 167 14.50 -0.57 9.64
C GLU A 167 15.02 0.48 8.66
N THR A 168 14.50 0.52 7.43
CA THR A 168 14.82 1.58 6.47
C THR A 168 14.19 2.92 6.82
N GLY A 169 13.17 2.93 7.70
CA GLY A 169 12.58 4.13 8.26
C GLY A 169 11.43 4.70 7.44
N ILE A 170 10.51 3.87 6.94
CA ILE A 170 9.22 4.34 6.42
C ILE A 170 8.43 5.07 7.50
N ASP A 171 7.53 5.95 7.07
CA ASP A 171 6.69 6.77 7.97
C ASP A 171 5.24 6.28 8.03
N ILE A 172 4.77 5.55 7.01
CA ILE A 172 3.42 4.98 6.90
C ILE A 172 3.54 3.61 6.22
N MET A 173 2.70 2.65 6.58
CA MET A 173 2.62 1.35 5.91
C MET A 173 1.20 1.08 5.43
N PHE A 174 1.07 0.74 4.15
CA PHE A 174 -0.16 0.20 3.59
C PHE A 174 -0.04 -1.31 3.45
N VAL A 175 -1.05 -2.03 3.94
CA VAL A 175 -1.22 -3.47 3.74
C VAL A 175 -2.45 -3.65 2.87
N ALA A 176 -2.27 -4.15 1.66
CA ALA A 176 -3.33 -4.25 0.67
C ALA A 176 -3.83 -5.69 0.51
N GLU A 177 -5.13 -5.88 0.67
CA GLU A 177 -5.83 -7.10 0.29
C GLU A 177 -6.67 -6.83 -0.97
N ASP A 178 -6.61 -7.74 -1.95
CA ASP A 178 -7.43 -7.62 -3.15
C ASP A 178 -8.89 -7.86 -2.77
N ALA A 179 -9.19 -8.99 -2.12
CA ALA A 179 -10.51 -9.30 -1.58
C ALA A 179 -10.40 -10.12 -0.29
N LEU A 180 -11.36 -9.97 0.60
CA LEU A 180 -11.53 -10.85 1.75
C LEU A 180 -12.90 -11.54 1.67
N PRO A 181 -13.02 -12.82 2.05
CA PRO A 181 -14.32 -13.48 2.11
C PRO A 181 -15.19 -12.83 3.17
N LEU A 182 -16.49 -13.12 3.17
CA LEU A 182 -17.37 -12.73 4.26
C LEU A 182 -16.86 -13.32 5.59
N LEU A 183 -16.64 -12.45 6.56
CA LEU A 183 -15.98 -12.78 7.82
C LEU A 183 -16.98 -13.18 8.88
N ASP A 184 -17.06 -14.46 9.19
CA ASP A 184 -17.70 -14.97 10.40
C ASP A 184 -16.78 -14.85 11.64
N ALA A 185 -17.25 -15.30 12.80
CA ALA A 185 -16.49 -15.22 14.05
C ALA A 185 -15.20 -16.08 14.03
N ASN A 186 -15.13 -17.15 13.23
CA ASN A 186 -13.95 -17.99 13.12
C ASN A 186 -12.91 -17.34 12.22
N LEU A 187 -13.31 -16.88 11.05
CA LEU A 187 -12.44 -16.16 10.11
C LEU A 187 -11.93 -14.85 10.72
N ALA A 188 -12.74 -14.16 11.53
CA ALA A 188 -12.32 -12.99 12.28
C ALA A 188 -11.15 -13.30 13.23
N ARG A 189 -11.19 -14.45 13.93
CA ARG A 189 -10.08 -14.90 14.80
C ARG A 189 -8.84 -15.25 14.01
N VAL A 190 -9.00 -15.89 12.85
CA VAL A 190 -7.89 -16.18 11.93
C VAL A 190 -7.23 -14.89 11.49
N LEU A 191 -7.99 -13.91 10.99
CA LEU A 191 -7.47 -12.61 10.58
C LEU A 191 -6.78 -11.88 11.73
N THR A 192 -7.36 -11.86 12.92
CA THR A 192 -6.70 -11.22 14.07
C THR A 192 -5.33 -11.83 14.33
N ARG A 193 -5.20 -13.16 14.25
CA ARG A 193 -3.92 -13.86 14.44
C ARG A 193 -2.91 -13.52 13.33
N VAL A 194 -3.38 -13.41 12.11
CA VAL A 194 -2.57 -13.11 10.94
C VAL A 194 -2.05 -11.67 10.96
N TYR A 195 -2.90 -10.71 11.31
CA TYR A 195 -2.54 -9.28 11.26
C TYR A 195 -1.85 -8.75 12.51
N SER A 196 -2.12 -9.33 13.70
CA SER A 196 -1.54 -8.82 14.94
C SER A 196 -0.02 -8.67 14.93
N PRO A 197 0.78 -9.62 14.37
CA PRO A 197 2.23 -9.45 14.28
C PRO A 197 2.64 -8.27 13.40
N ILE A 198 1.90 -8.00 12.31
CA ILE A 198 2.16 -6.91 11.38
C ILE A 198 1.91 -5.56 12.08
N TRP A 199 0.76 -5.42 12.75
CA TRP A 199 0.43 -4.21 13.51
C TRP A 199 1.37 -3.97 14.69
N ASN A 200 1.80 -5.02 15.38
CA ASN A 200 2.80 -4.92 16.44
C ASN A 200 4.16 -4.45 15.90
N THR A 201 4.54 -4.88 14.71
CA THR A 201 5.75 -4.38 14.03
C THR A 201 5.63 -2.89 13.71
N ALA A 202 4.50 -2.45 13.17
CA ALA A 202 4.25 -1.03 12.91
C ALA A 202 4.34 -0.19 14.20
N LYS A 203 3.75 -0.67 15.29
CA LYS A 203 3.83 -0.02 16.62
C LYS A 203 5.25 0.04 17.14
N TYR A 204 6.03 -1.04 16.99
CA TYR A 204 7.42 -1.09 17.43
C TYR A 204 8.28 -0.03 16.72
N TYR A 205 8.12 0.13 15.42
CA TYR A 205 8.83 1.15 14.64
C TYR A 205 8.18 2.54 14.70
N GLY A 206 6.98 2.67 15.26
CA GLY A 206 6.29 3.94 15.51
C GLY A 206 5.66 4.60 14.30
N PHE A 207 5.23 3.83 13.31
CA PHE A 207 4.46 4.32 12.15
C PHE A 207 3.04 3.74 12.11
N PRO A 208 2.06 4.48 11.57
CA PRO A 208 0.73 3.95 11.33
C PRO A 208 0.74 2.90 10.23
N ALA A 209 -0.06 1.84 10.42
CA ALA A 209 -0.34 0.84 9.41
C ALA A 209 -1.83 0.87 9.06
N LEU A 210 -2.12 0.86 7.75
CA LEU A 210 -3.46 0.95 7.21
C LEU A 210 -3.77 -0.30 6.39
N LEU A 211 -4.93 -0.91 6.63
CA LEU A 211 -5.46 -1.95 5.76
C LEU A 211 -6.26 -1.31 4.63
N MET A 212 -5.92 -1.62 3.42
CA MET A 212 -6.64 -1.24 2.21
C MET A 212 -7.21 -2.50 1.56
N GLN A 213 -8.47 -2.43 1.13
CA GLN A 213 -9.10 -3.48 0.34
C GLN A 213 -9.47 -2.92 -1.02
N LYS A 214 -9.11 -3.62 -2.10
CA LYS A 214 -9.55 -3.26 -3.46
C LYS A 214 -11.04 -3.55 -3.63
N GLU A 215 -11.45 -4.78 -3.32
CA GLU A 215 -12.86 -5.14 -3.25
C GLU A 215 -13.37 -4.93 -1.83
N PHE A 216 -13.96 -3.76 -1.60
CA PHE A 216 -14.39 -3.34 -0.28
C PHE A 216 -15.70 -4.00 0.14
N GLY A 217 -15.63 -4.95 1.05
CA GLY A 217 -16.78 -5.62 1.64
C GLY A 217 -17.31 -4.85 2.86
N LYS A 218 -18.38 -4.08 2.69
CA LYS A 218 -18.98 -3.31 3.80
C LYS A 218 -19.46 -4.19 4.96
N GLU A 219 -19.83 -5.43 4.70
CA GLU A 219 -20.26 -6.43 5.68
C GLU A 219 -19.14 -6.77 6.66
N ASN A 220 -17.88 -6.67 6.23
CA ASN A 220 -16.70 -7.01 7.01
C ASN A 220 -16.24 -5.88 7.96
N ILE A 221 -16.75 -4.65 7.80
CA ILE A 221 -16.22 -3.46 8.50
C ILE A 221 -16.25 -3.61 10.02
N ALA A 222 -17.36 -4.13 10.57
CA ALA A 222 -17.49 -4.30 12.02
C ALA A 222 -16.42 -5.25 12.61
N VAL A 223 -16.05 -6.26 11.84
CA VAL A 223 -14.99 -7.22 12.18
C VAL A 223 -13.61 -6.57 12.01
N LEU A 224 -13.37 -5.96 10.85
CA LEU A 224 -12.09 -5.36 10.52
C LEU A 224 -11.67 -4.25 11.49
N ARG A 225 -12.61 -3.40 11.93
CA ARG A 225 -12.34 -2.36 12.93
C ARG A 225 -11.85 -2.89 14.29
N ARG A 226 -12.15 -4.15 14.60
CA ARG A 226 -11.65 -4.81 15.81
C ARG A 226 -10.31 -5.52 15.60
N THR A 227 -9.99 -5.81 14.33
CA THR A 227 -8.84 -6.62 13.93
C THR A 227 -7.66 -5.76 13.53
N VAL A 228 -7.92 -4.60 12.88
CA VAL A 228 -6.88 -3.74 12.33
C VAL A 228 -6.88 -2.35 12.98
N GLU A 229 -5.74 -1.67 12.92
CA GLU A 229 -5.57 -0.37 13.57
C GLU A 229 -6.26 0.76 12.81
N ALA A 230 -6.20 0.73 11.48
CA ALA A 230 -6.85 1.71 10.60
C ALA A 230 -7.24 1.06 9.27
N LEU A 231 -8.36 1.54 8.72
CA LEU A 231 -8.90 1.13 7.42
C LEU A 231 -8.78 2.28 6.43
N VAL A 232 -8.51 1.94 5.17
CA VAL A 232 -8.72 2.84 4.04
C VAL A 232 -10.09 2.53 3.45
N PHE A 233 -10.97 3.51 3.40
CA PHE A 233 -12.31 3.37 2.84
C PHE A 233 -12.32 3.87 1.38
N PRO A 234 -13.08 3.27 0.46
CA PRO A 234 -13.41 3.93 -0.79
C PRO A 234 -14.02 5.31 -0.53
N ALA A 235 -13.68 6.30 -1.33
CA ALA A 235 -14.16 7.66 -1.10
C ALA A 235 -15.69 7.78 -1.19
N ASP A 236 -16.34 6.92 -1.98
CA ASP A 236 -17.78 6.81 -2.15
C ASP A 236 -18.47 5.92 -1.09
N ALA A 237 -17.73 5.40 -0.12
CA ALA A 237 -18.30 4.64 0.99
C ALA A 237 -19.30 5.49 1.79
N GLU A 238 -20.39 4.86 2.21
CA GLU A 238 -21.45 5.49 3.01
C GLU A 238 -20.86 6.12 4.29
N PRO A 239 -21.22 7.37 4.64
CA PRO A 239 -20.65 8.08 5.79
C PRO A 239 -20.77 7.33 7.12
N GLU A 240 -21.79 6.50 7.27
CA GLU A 240 -22.02 5.67 8.45
C GLU A 240 -20.91 4.63 8.66
N LEU A 241 -20.27 4.22 7.57
CA LEU A 241 -19.22 3.21 7.59
C LEU A 241 -17.89 3.74 8.13
N TRP A 242 -17.56 5.01 7.95
CA TRP A 242 -16.34 5.58 8.51
C TRP A 242 -16.57 6.35 9.82
N GLY A 243 -17.80 6.79 10.12
CA GLY A 243 -18.20 7.37 11.39
C GLY A 243 -17.40 8.61 11.81
N PRO A 244 -17.51 9.08 13.06
CA PRO A 244 -16.81 10.26 13.57
C PRO A 244 -15.35 9.92 13.98
N ALA A 245 -14.54 9.49 13.03
CA ALA A 245 -13.15 9.15 13.29
C ALA A 245 -12.24 10.37 13.29
N LYS A 246 -11.30 10.45 14.25
CA LYS A 246 -10.27 11.51 14.28
C LYS A 246 -9.22 11.32 13.20
N LYS A 247 -9.04 10.10 12.72
CA LYS A 247 -8.11 9.74 11.64
C LYS A 247 -8.91 9.01 10.58
N ILE A 248 -8.93 9.52 9.36
CA ILE A 248 -9.71 8.97 8.26
C ILE A 248 -8.77 8.80 7.06
N SER A 249 -8.91 7.68 6.39
CA SER A 249 -8.18 7.39 5.16
C SER A 249 -9.15 6.95 4.08
N PHE A 250 -9.01 7.55 2.90
CA PHE A 250 -9.80 7.19 1.73
C PHE A 250 -8.94 6.81 0.53
N SER A 251 -9.50 5.95 -0.32
CA SER A 251 -8.99 5.69 -1.67
C SER A 251 -9.96 6.21 -2.72
N ILE A 252 -9.42 6.64 -3.87
CA ILE A 252 -10.19 7.07 -5.03
C ILE A 252 -9.80 6.24 -6.25
N PRO A 253 -10.77 5.94 -7.15
CA PRO A 253 -10.46 5.28 -8.41
C PRO A 253 -9.47 6.10 -9.26
N VAL A 254 -8.51 5.43 -9.88
CA VAL A 254 -7.56 6.09 -10.79
C VAL A 254 -8.28 6.81 -11.94
N SER A 255 -9.37 6.22 -12.44
CA SER A 255 -10.23 6.80 -13.49
C SER A 255 -10.85 8.17 -13.12
N VAL A 256 -10.96 8.47 -11.83
CA VAL A 256 -11.40 9.80 -11.36
C VAL A 256 -10.34 10.84 -11.61
N MET A 257 -9.06 10.48 -11.48
CA MET A 257 -7.94 11.41 -11.65
C MET A 257 -7.69 11.83 -13.10
N GLU A 258 -8.20 11.06 -14.07
CA GLU A 258 -8.09 11.40 -15.49
C GLU A 258 -9.17 12.40 -15.94
N LYS A 259 -10.16 12.67 -15.07
CA LYS A 259 -11.26 13.60 -15.39
C LYS A 259 -10.80 15.06 -15.35
N PRO A 260 -11.56 15.97 -15.96
CA PRO A 260 -11.35 17.41 -15.80
C PRO A 260 -11.36 17.83 -14.32
N PRO A 261 -10.51 18.81 -13.91
CA PRO A 261 -10.38 19.24 -12.52
C PRO A 261 -11.71 19.52 -11.79
N GLY A 262 -12.66 20.17 -12.47
CA GLY A 262 -13.99 20.45 -11.92
C GLY A 262 -14.79 19.19 -11.60
N GLU A 263 -14.68 18.15 -12.42
CA GLU A 263 -15.36 16.85 -12.17
C GLU A 263 -14.72 16.09 -11.02
N ILE A 264 -13.39 16.18 -10.87
CA ILE A 264 -12.66 15.59 -9.72
C ILE A 264 -13.17 16.22 -8.43
N VAL A 265 -13.19 17.56 -8.37
CA VAL A 265 -13.71 18.29 -7.20
C VAL A 265 -15.15 17.93 -6.91
N ALA A 266 -16.02 17.91 -7.93
CA ALA A 266 -17.42 17.51 -7.78
C ALA A 266 -17.59 16.06 -7.27
N TYR A 267 -16.71 15.14 -7.69
CA TYR A 267 -16.67 13.77 -7.17
C TYR A 267 -16.33 13.76 -5.69
N LEU A 268 -15.24 14.43 -5.29
CA LEU A 268 -14.80 14.48 -3.89
C LEU A 268 -15.85 15.11 -2.97
N GLU A 269 -16.51 16.18 -3.41
CA GLU A 269 -17.61 16.81 -2.66
C GLU A 269 -18.81 15.88 -2.51
N ARG A 270 -19.24 15.22 -3.59
CA ARG A 270 -20.36 14.27 -3.56
C ARG A 270 -20.08 13.08 -2.62
N CYS A 271 -18.84 12.62 -2.57
CA CYS A 271 -18.38 11.57 -1.65
C CYS A 271 -18.23 12.04 -0.20
N GLY A 272 -18.43 13.31 0.08
CA GLY A 272 -18.33 13.86 1.44
C GLY A 272 -16.90 14.02 1.96
N VAL A 273 -15.90 13.99 1.09
CA VAL A 273 -14.49 14.14 1.44
C VAL A 273 -14.25 15.47 2.17
N GLY A 274 -14.86 16.57 1.71
CA GLY A 274 -14.76 17.89 2.38
C GLY A 274 -15.31 17.89 3.82
N ARG A 275 -16.36 17.10 4.11
CA ARG A 275 -16.87 16.91 5.47
C ARG A 275 -15.88 16.10 6.33
N ALA A 276 -15.33 15.02 5.78
CA ALA A 276 -14.34 14.21 6.46
C ALA A 276 -13.05 14.98 6.77
N LEU A 277 -12.58 15.82 5.85
CA LEU A 277 -11.45 16.73 6.03
C LEU A 277 -11.63 17.67 7.24
N LYS A 278 -12.82 18.25 7.37
CA LYS A 278 -13.14 19.17 8.48
C LYS A 278 -13.27 18.46 9.82
N ALA A 279 -13.72 17.21 9.81
CA ALA A 279 -13.97 16.42 11.02
C ALA A 279 -12.72 15.71 11.55
N SER A 280 -11.73 15.43 10.69
CA SER A 280 -10.55 14.64 11.06
C SER A 280 -9.35 15.51 11.46
N SER A 281 -8.53 14.99 12.38
CA SER A 281 -7.23 15.57 12.72
C SER A 281 -6.12 15.10 11.78
N LEU A 282 -6.24 13.88 11.25
CA LEU A 282 -5.37 13.32 10.22
C LEU A 282 -6.25 12.75 9.11
N PHE A 283 -6.03 13.23 7.90
CA PHE A 283 -6.71 12.78 6.69
C PHE A 283 -5.68 12.26 5.68
N ILE A 284 -5.87 11.04 5.20
CA ILE A 284 -5.03 10.42 4.17
C ILE A 284 -5.90 10.08 2.98
N LEU A 285 -5.52 10.57 1.80
CA LEU A 285 -6.11 10.20 0.53
C LEU A 285 -5.08 9.45 -0.31
N THR A 286 -5.48 8.33 -0.92
CA THR A 286 -4.65 7.54 -1.83
C THR A 286 -5.46 7.15 -3.07
N THR A 287 -4.88 6.45 -4.01
CA THR A 287 -5.59 5.80 -5.12
C THR A 287 -5.87 4.33 -4.79
N GLU A 288 -6.95 3.77 -5.35
CA GLU A 288 -7.32 2.36 -5.16
C GLU A 288 -6.31 1.41 -5.79
N ASP A 289 -5.79 1.82 -6.95
CA ASP A 289 -4.79 1.10 -7.72
C ASP A 289 -3.57 1.97 -8.01
N GLU A 290 -2.51 1.33 -8.50
CA GLU A 290 -1.36 1.99 -9.04
C GLU A 290 -1.74 2.79 -10.29
N ILE A 291 -1.25 4.02 -10.35
CA ILE A 291 -1.29 4.83 -11.57
C ILE A 291 -0.28 4.24 -12.55
N SER A 292 -0.78 3.50 -13.53
CA SER A 292 0.07 2.81 -14.51
C SER A 292 0.78 3.75 -15.48
N ALA A 293 1.72 3.21 -16.24
CA ALA A 293 2.38 3.96 -17.31
C ALA A 293 1.49 4.21 -18.55
N ASP A 294 0.32 3.54 -18.63
CA ASP A 294 -0.59 3.61 -19.78
C ASP A 294 -1.61 4.77 -19.68
N VAL A 295 -1.60 5.54 -18.58
CA VAL A 295 -2.51 6.66 -18.38
C VAL A 295 -2.13 7.88 -19.23
N ASP A 296 -3.12 8.75 -19.54
CA ASP A 296 -2.84 10.06 -20.10
C ASP A 296 -2.02 10.89 -19.11
N LYS A 297 -0.73 11.09 -19.45
CA LYS A 297 0.23 11.79 -18.60
C LYS A 297 -0.25 13.19 -18.22
N GLU A 298 -0.80 13.95 -19.16
CA GLU A 298 -1.25 15.33 -18.92
C GLU A 298 -2.53 15.37 -18.07
N ALA A 299 -3.48 14.48 -18.36
CA ALA A 299 -4.69 14.36 -17.54
C ALA A 299 -4.32 14.00 -16.10
N MET A 300 -3.41 13.03 -15.90
CA MET A 300 -2.96 12.64 -14.58
C MET A 300 -2.26 13.77 -13.82
N ILE A 301 -1.41 14.54 -14.48
CA ILE A 301 -0.76 15.73 -13.88
C ILE A 301 -1.83 16.71 -13.39
N ARG A 302 -2.81 17.05 -14.24
CA ARG A 302 -3.90 17.95 -13.87
C ARG A 302 -4.74 17.39 -12.70
N GLY A 303 -5.00 16.08 -12.71
CA GLY A 303 -5.75 15.40 -11.66
C GLY A 303 -5.05 15.46 -10.30
N ILE A 304 -3.76 15.15 -10.25
CA ILE A 304 -2.95 15.25 -9.02
C ILE A 304 -2.97 16.68 -8.47
N GLN A 305 -2.80 17.68 -9.34
CA GLN A 305 -2.82 19.08 -8.94
C GLN A 305 -4.19 19.50 -8.38
N ALA A 306 -5.28 19.13 -9.06
CA ALA A 306 -6.64 19.43 -8.62
C ALA A 306 -6.96 18.83 -7.24
N ILE A 307 -6.57 17.60 -6.99
CA ILE A 307 -6.77 16.95 -5.70
C ILE A 307 -5.94 17.67 -4.60
N ARG A 308 -4.70 17.99 -4.89
CA ARG A 308 -3.86 18.72 -3.91
C ARG A 308 -4.41 20.09 -3.58
N GLU A 309 -4.91 20.83 -4.55
CA GLU A 309 -5.56 22.13 -4.33
C GLU A 309 -6.82 21.99 -3.49
N TYR A 310 -7.62 20.96 -3.73
CA TYR A 310 -8.81 20.65 -2.96
C TYR A 310 -8.51 20.33 -1.48
N LEU A 311 -7.40 19.64 -1.22
CA LEU A 311 -7.02 19.24 0.14
C LEU A 311 -6.38 20.36 0.97
N ARG A 312 -5.96 21.44 0.35
CA ARG A 312 -5.39 22.63 1.04
C ARG A 312 -6.45 23.44 1.74
#